data_4437c551fa983b5c739d0f0011b8cd94
#
_entry.id   4437c551fa983b5c739d0f0011b8cd94
#
_cell.length_a   1.000
_cell.length_b   1.000
_cell.length_c   1.000
_cell.angle_alpha   90.00
_cell.angle_beta   90.00
_cell.angle_gamma   90.00
#
_symmetry.space_group_name_H-M   'P 1'
#
loop_
_entity.id
_entity.type
_entity.pdbx_description
1 polymer ?
#
loop_
_entity_poly.entity_id
_entity_poly.type
_entity_poly.pdbx_seq_one_letter_code
_entity_poly.pdbx_strand_id
1 'polypeptide(L)'
;MQERQKKQRILNFIKNNLEILLIFMKNAYFLRGEKMLSKKFIEFLFEGAHIQRWNDHIRPNGFTELDKQAHKMMILYILAKYEEQDHGAKLNWRALIEGGIFEFMHRIILTDIKPPIYHELMRVHGRKLNAWIYSQLERRVPELDEVFFNKLKRWFDYPEENRLEKKLLRAAHYLATQWEFGIIYHFNQAIYGIDATKAAIESNIEDHYDLAGVQKISLKGKTSKFIDLVGQLRFQKRWAQSPRVPETSVMGHVLIVAILGYFCAAELGACDERIVNDFLCGLFHDLPEVLTRDIISPVKTSVEGLDDLIKDIEKRQVAEKLLPLLPWGWHEEIIYFTQNEFTNRVMLDGIPTEVSEKELNGKYNVDGHGYKAVDGRMLKGCDHLAAFVEAYLSTEYGITSKHLLNGMADLREKYKNKTIAGINFGAVYDEFPELKTNL
;
A
#
# COMPACT_ATOMS: atom_id res chain seq x y z
N MET A 1 45.64 3.78 26.86
CA MET A 1 45.47 2.78 25.78
C MET A 1 44.64 1.57 26.24
N GLN A 2 44.96 0.97 27.38
CA GLN A 2 44.25 -0.21 27.93
C GLN A 2 42.76 0.02 28.24
N GLU A 3 42.37 1.19 28.75
CA GLU A 3 40.96 1.51 29.07
C GLU A 3 40.08 1.67 27.81
N ARG A 4 40.60 2.23 26.73
CA ARG A 4 39.92 2.30 25.43
C ARG A 4 39.67 0.92 24.82
N GLN A 5 40.65 0.02 24.93
CA GLN A 5 40.52 -1.36 24.45
C GLN A 5 39.48 -2.15 25.29
N LYS A 6 39.43 -1.91 26.61
CA LYS A 6 38.43 -2.53 27.49
C LYS A 6 36.98 -2.05 27.18
N LYS A 7 36.81 -0.74 26.94
CA LYS A 7 35.50 -0.19 26.50
C LYS A 7 35.05 -0.76 25.15
N GLN A 8 35.98 -0.89 24.19
CA GLN A 8 35.65 -1.44 22.86
C GLN A 8 35.27 -2.93 22.94
N ARG A 9 35.92 -3.72 23.78
CA ARG A 9 35.55 -5.13 24.02
C ARG A 9 34.19 -5.27 24.67
N ILE A 10 33.83 -4.42 25.62
CA ILE A 10 32.51 -4.40 26.26
C ILE A 10 31.42 -4.01 25.25
N LEU A 11 31.65 -2.99 24.41
CA LEU A 11 30.72 -2.58 23.36
C LEU A 11 30.49 -3.70 22.34
N ASN A 12 31.55 -4.38 21.88
CA ASN A 12 31.44 -5.51 20.96
C ASN A 12 30.72 -6.71 21.59
N PHE A 13 30.96 -6.98 22.88
CA PHE A 13 30.25 -8.03 23.61
C PHE A 13 28.73 -7.73 23.76
N ILE A 14 28.38 -6.47 24.06
CA ILE A 14 26.97 -6.02 24.15
C ILE A 14 26.32 -6.11 22.75
N LYS A 15 27.02 -5.69 21.69
CA LYS A 15 26.52 -5.75 20.32
C LYS A 15 26.25 -7.19 19.85
N ASN A 16 27.19 -8.10 20.10
CA ASN A 16 27.04 -9.53 19.75
C ASN A 16 25.91 -10.20 20.57
N ASN A 17 25.76 -9.86 21.85
CA ASN A 17 24.67 -10.43 22.66
C ASN A 17 23.29 -9.84 22.28
N LEU A 18 23.24 -8.57 21.85
CA LEU A 18 22.02 -7.97 21.29
C LEU A 18 21.64 -8.62 19.96
N GLU A 19 22.61 -8.91 19.09
CA GLU A 19 22.35 -9.65 17.84
C GLU A 19 21.88 -11.09 18.10
N ILE A 20 22.48 -11.79 19.07
CA ILE A 20 22.04 -13.13 19.50
C ILE A 20 20.66 -13.07 20.12
N LEU A 21 20.35 -12.06 20.95
CA LEU A 21 19.03 -11.86 21.53
C LEU A 21 17.98 -11.54 20.48
N LEU A 22 18.32 -10.73 19.48
CA LEU A 22 17.49 -10.43 18.32
C LEU A 22 17.22 -11.68 17.46
N ILE A 23 18.23 -12.53 17.27
CA ILE A 23 18.09 -13.82 16.58
C ILE A 23 17.21 -14.79 17.40
N PHE A 24 17.41 -14.84 18.72
CA PHE A 24 16.56 -15.64 19.62
C PHE A 24 15.13 -15.11 19.69
N MET A 25 14.93 -13.81 19.71
CA MET A 25 13.59 -13.19 19.63
C MET A 25 12.95 -13.44 18.26
N LYS A 26 13.70 -13.33 17.16
CA LYS A 26 13.22 -13.71 15.82
C LYS A 26 12.84 -15.19 15.74
N ASN A 27 13.63 -16.09 16.32
CA ASN A 27 13.32 -17.52 16.36
C ASN A 27 12.17 -17.88 17.32
N ALA A 28 12.02 -17.18 18.45
CA ALA A 28 10.87 -17.34 19.34
C ALA A 28 9.56 -16.85 18.71
N TYR A 29 9.63 -15.88 17.79
CA TYR A 29 8.53 -15.42 16.94
C TYR A 29 8.05 -16.52 15.98
N PHE A 30 9.00 -17.18 15.32
CA PHE A 30 8.74 -18.34 14.44
C PHE A 30 8.06 -19.52 15.16
N LEU A 31 8.27 -19.64 16.49
CA LEU A 31 7.72 -20.71 17.30
C LEU A 31 6.30 -20.45 17.83
N ARG A 32 5.79 -19.21 17.77
CA ARG A 32 4.42 -18.88 18.22
C ARG A 32 3.32 -19.18 17.22
N GLY A 33 3.65 -19.41 15.94
CA GLY A 33 2.68 -19.81 14.92
C GLY A 33 1.54 -18.81 14.66
N GLU A 34 1.68 -17.57 15.12
CA GLU A 34 0.69 -16.51 14.91
C GLU A 34 0.89 -15.94 13.51
N LYS A 35 -0.04 -16.25 12.60
CA LYS A 35 -0.07 -15.74 11.24
C LYS A 35 -0.52 -14.29 11.28
N MET A 36 0.26 -13.39 10.67
CA MET A 36 -0.16 -11.98 10.50
C MET A 36 -1.30 -11.82 9.49
N LEU A 37 -1.36 -12.70 8.47
CA LEU A 37 -2.46 -12.73 7.51
C LEU A 37 -3.60 -13.63 8.01
N SER A 38 -4.63 -13.03 8.61
CA SER A 38 -5.87 -13.70 8.97
C SER A 38 -7.05 -13.18 8.15
N LYS A 39 -8.12 -13.99 8.03
CA LYS A 39 -9.39 -13.54 7.43
C LYS A 39 -9.85 -12.21 8.03
N LYS A 40 -9.84 -12.08 9.37
CA LYS A 40 -10.30 -10.87 10.07
C LYS A 40 -9.49 -9.64 9.71
N PHE A 41 -8.17 -9.76 9.65
CA PHE A 41 -7.30 -8.67 9.27
C PHE A 41 -7.54 -8.22 7.82
N ILE A 42 -7.66 -9.20 6.90
CA ILE A 42 -7.89 -8.90 5.48
C ILE A 42 -9.27 -8.22 5.31
N GLU A 43 -10.33 -8.76 5.90
CA GLU A 43 -11.67 -8.15 5.88
C GLU A 43 -11.66 -6.74 6.46
N PHE A 44 -10.94 -6.52 7.56
CA PHE A 44 -10.76 -5.19 8.15
C PHE A 44 -10.17 -4.18 7.16
N LEU A 45 -9.15 -4.56 6.38
CA LEU A 45 -8.59 -3.67 5.36
C LEU A 45 -9.62 -3.32 4.27
N PHE A 46 -10.45 -4.30 3.86
CA PHE A 46 -11.48 -4.08 2.85
C PHE A 46 -12.63 -3.17 3.33
N GLU A 47 -12.82 -2.98 4.64
CA GLU A 47 -13.79 -1.99 5.15
C GLU A 47 -13.53 -0.58 4.63
N GLY A 48 -12.27 -0.24 4.33
CA GLY A 48 -11.92 1.02 3.68
C GLY A 48 -12.63 1.28 2.35
N ALA A 49 -13.06 0.21 1.65
CA ALA A 49 -13.83 0.30 0.41
C ALA A 49 -15.31 0.67 0.64
N HIS A 50 -15.84 0.47 1.86
CA HIS A 50 -17.20 0.87 2.23
C HIS A 50 -17.29 2.32 2.69
N ILE A 51 -16.19 2.92 3.15
CA ILE A 51 -16.16 4.30 3.65
C ILE A 51 -16.22 5.25 2.46
N GLN A 52 -17.41 5.81 2.24
CA GLN A 52 -17.68 6.73 1.15
C GLN A 52 -17.22 8.14 1.53
N ARG A 53 -16.38 8.75 0.72
CA ARG A 53 -15.92 10.13 0.88
C ARG A 53 -16.81 11.09 0.10
N TRP A 54 -16.90 12.33 0.57
CA TRP A 54 -17.74 13.36 -0.07
C TRP A 54 -19.21 12.95 -0.18
N ASN A 55 -19.71 12.19 0.81
CA ASN A 55 -21.07 11.64 0.80
C ASN A 55 -22.16 12.72 0.99
N ASP A 56 -21.79 13.92 1.36
CA ASP A 56 -22.64 15.11 1.46
C ASP A 56 -22.55 16.03 0.21
N HIS A 57 -21.91 15.58 -0.87
CA HIS A 57 -21.74 16.30 -2.13
C HIS A 57 -22.22 15.47 -3.32
N ILE A 58 -22.58 16.14 -4.42
CA ILE A 58 -22.76 15.46 -5.71
C ILE A 58 -21.38 15.01 -6.18
N ARG A 59 -21.22 13.71 -6.39
CA ARG A 59 -19.95 13.11 -6.74
C ARG A 59 -20.09 11.94 -7.71
N PRO A 60 -19.08 11.64 -8.54
CA PRO A 60 -18.99 10.38 -9.24
C PRO A 60 -18.88 9.20 -8.27
N ASN A 61 -19.14 7.98 -8.74
CA ASN A 61 -18.81 6.76 -8.00
C ASN A 61 -17.28 6.62 -7.87
N GLY A 62 -16.80 5.86 -6.89
CA GLY A 62 -15.38 5.55 -6.73
C GLY A 62 -14.60 6.53 -5.84
N PHE A 63 -15.29 7.25 -4.94
CA PHE A 63 -14.65 8.07 -3.91
C PHE A 63 -14.71 7.36 -2.56
N THR A 64 -13.89 6.32 -2.41
CA THR A 64 -13.76 5.55 -1.16
C THR A 64 -12.52 5.96 -0.38
N GLU A 65 -12.49 5.66 0.92
CA GLU A 65 -11.30 5.89 1.74
C GLU A 65 -10.14 5.01 1.28
N LEU A 66 -10.40 3.77 0.84
CA LEU A 66 -9.38 2.86 0.31
C LEU A 66 -8.68 3.49 -0.91
N ASP A 67 -9.43 3.99 -1.89
CA ASP A 67 -8.87 4.62 -3.09
C ASP A 67 -8.08 5.89 -2.76
N LYS A 68 -8.58 6.68 -1.81
CA LYS A 68 -7.90 7.89 -1.36
C LYS A 68 -6.56 7.57 -0.68
N GLN A 69 -6.52 6.54 0.14
CA GLN A 69 -5.27 6.14 0.79
C GLN A 69 -4.27 5.57 -0.21
N ALA A 70 -4.72 4.82 -1.21
CA ALA A 70 -3.85 4.35 -2.31
C ALA A 70 -3.24 5.53 -3.08
N HIS A 71 -4.07 6.50 -3.50
CA HIS A 71 -3.60 7.70 -4.18
C HIS A 71 -2.64 8.52 -3.31
N LYS A 72 -2.95 8.65 -2.00
CA LYS A 72 -2.05 9.30 -1.04
C LYS A 72 -0.67 8.62 -1.01
N MET A 73 -0.60 7.29 -1.02
CA MET A 73 0.69 6.58 -1.00
C MET A 73 1.48 6.77 -2.30
N MET A 74 0.82 6.83 -3.46
CA MET A 74 1.49 7.17 -4.73
C MET A 74 2.01 8.62 -4.74
N ILE A 75 1.24 9.57 -4.23
CA ILE A 75 1.67 10.97 -4.07
C ILE A 75 2.82 11.05 -3.06
N LEU A 76 2.76 10.32 -1.96
CA LEU A 76 3.82 10.25 -0.96
C LEU A 76 5.14 9.80 -1.56
N TYR A 77 5.13 8.76 -2.42
CA TYR A 77 6.31 8.34 -3.16
C TYR A 77 6.93 9.51 -3.95
N ILE A 78 6.11 10.25 -4.68
CA ILE A 78 6.56 11.42 -5.45
C ILE A 78 7.16 12.51 -4.56
N LEU A 79 6.50 12.83 -3.44
CA LEU A 79 7.00 13.84 -2.50
C LEU A 79 8.34 13.41 -1.88
N ALA A 80 8.43 12.16 -1.44
CA ALA A 80 9.63 11.60 -0.84
C ALA A 80 10.81 11.62 -1.82
N LYS A 81 10.59 11.22 -3.07
CA LYS A 81 11.63 11.25 -4.12
C LYS A 81 12.13 12.67 -4.39
N TYR A 82 11.26 13.69 -4.36
CA TYR A 82 11.70 15.07 -4.51
C TYR A 82 12.49 15.57 -3.29
N GLU A 83 12.11 15.20 -2.08
CA GLU A 83 12.88 15.57 -0.88
C GLU A 83 14.28 14.95 -0.89
N GLU A 84 14.40 13.70 -1.34
CA GLU A 84 15.71 13.05 -1.51
C GLU A 84 16.54 13.74 -2.60
N GLN A 85 15.93 14.02 -3.77
CA GLN A 85 16.64 14.56 -4.93
C GLN A 85 17.02 16.03 -4.75
N ASP A 86 16.10 16.88 -4.30
CA ASP A 86 16.26 18.33 -4.32
C ASP A 86 16.81 18.88 -2.99
N HIS A 87 16.50 18.24 -1.87
CA HIS A 87 16.95 18.65 -0.53
C HIS A 87 17.98 17.70 0.08
N GLY A 88 18.29 16.58 -0.57
CA GLY A 88 19.23 15.59 -0.06
C GLY A 88 18.76 14.92 1.24
N ALA A 89 17.45 14.87 1.47
CA ALA A 89 16.87 14.30 2.67
C ALA A 89 17.19 12.80 2.77
N LYS A 90 17.46 12.34 3.98
CA LYS A 90 17.59 10.90 4.28
C LYS A 90 16.29 10.45 4.94
N LEU A 91 15.43 9.83 4.16
CA LEU A 91 14.11 9.41 4.60
C LEU A 91 14.12 7.98 5.15
N ASN A 92 13.34 7.76 6.18
CA ASN A 92 13.01 6.43 6.65
C ASN A 92 11.81 5.91 5.85
N TRP A 93 12.07 5.27 4.70
CA TRP A 93 11.05 4.73 3.80
C TRP A 93 10.13 3.71 4.50
N ARG A 94 10.68 2.89 5.41
CA ARG A 94 9.86 1.97 6.20
C ARG A 94 8.87 2.73 7.08
N ALA A 95 9.31 3.79 7.75
CA ALA A 95 8.42 4.62 8.57
C ALA A 95 7.38 5.36 7.74
N LEU A 96 7.70 5.79 6.50
CA LEU A 96 6.72 6.35 5.56
C LEU A 96 5.61 5.37 5.23
N ILE A 97 5.96 4.13 4.91
CA ILE A 97 5.01 3.06 4.57
C ILE A 97 4.19 2.67 5.80
N GLU A 98 4.84 2.38 6.91
CA GLU A 98 4.18 2.04 8.18
C GLU A 98 3.22 3.17 8.62
N GLY A 99 3.65 4.43 8.54
CA GLY A 99 2.81 5.58 8.82
C GLY A 99 1.58 5.67 7.93
N GLY A 100 1.71 5.37 6.64
CA GLY A 100 0.59 5.29 5.71
C GLY A 100 -0.41 4.21 6.09
N ILE A 101 0.07 3.01 6.46
CA ILE A 101 -0.75 1.89 6.93
C ILE A 101 -1.44 2.24 8.26
N PHE A 102 -0.71 2.83 9.22
CA PHE A 102 -1.27 3.24 10.50
C PHE A 102 -2.41 4.27 10.34
N GLU A 103 -2.21 5.27 9.49
CA GLU A 103 -3.24 6.27 9.20
C GLU A 103 -4.46 5.65 8.50
N PHE A 104 -4.26 4.67 7.62
CA PHE A 104 -5.36 3.94 6.99
C PHE A 104 -6.16 3.14 8.02
N MET A 105 -5.49 2.34 8.86
CA MET A 105 -6.15 1.57 9.92
C MET A 105 -6.90 2.46 10.91
N HIS A 106 -6.32 3.60 11.26
CA HIS A 106 -6.95 4.61 12.12
C HIS A 106 -8.24 5.16 11.47
N ARG A 107 -8.21 5.42 10.16
CA ARG A 107 -9.39 5.90 9.40
C ARG A 107 -10.49 4.86 9.29
N ILE A 108 -10.17 3.58 9.16
CA ILE A 108 -11.18 2.51 9.16
C ILE A 108 -11.97 2.52 10.47
N ILE A 109 -11.31 2.72 11.61
CA ILE A 109 -12.00 2.78 12.92
C ILE A 109 -12.85 4.06 13.07
N LEU A 110 -12.33 5.20 12.63
CA LEU A 110 -13.01 6.49 12.76
C LEU A 110 -14.11 6.72 11.74
N THR A 111 -14.06 6.00 10.63
CA THR A 111 -14.96 6.17 9.49
C THR A 111 -14.92 7.59 8.89
N ASP A 112 -16.01 8.08 8.32
CA ASP A 112 -16.08 9.39 7.66
C ASP A 112 -16.48 10.49 8.64
N ILE A 113 -15.48 11.20 9.18
CA ILE A 113 -15.69 12.39 10.03
C ILE A 113 -15.22 13.61 9.23
N LYS A 114 -16.05 14.65 9.17
CA LYS A 114 -15.68 15.92 8.51
C LYS A 114 -14.38 16.48 9.10
N PRO A 115 -13.41 16.90 8.26
CA PRO A 115 -12.09 17.33 8.73
C PRO A 115 -12.10 18.38 9.85
N PRO A 116 -12.91 19.46 9.80
CA PRO A 116 -12.95 20.45 10.89
C PRO A 116 -13.36 19.83 12.23
N ILE A 117 -14.35 18.91 12.21
CA ILE A 117 -14.82 18.23 13.42
C ILE A 117 -13.72 17.27 13.93
N TYR A 118 -13.09 16.51 13.05
CA TYR A 118 -11.98 15.64 13.41
C TYR A 118 -10.82 16.40 14.07
N HIS A 119 -10.43 17.54 13.50
CA HIS A 119 -9.35 18.37 14.06
C HIS A 119 -9.70 18.88 15.47
N GLU A 120 -10.94 19.30 15.67
CA GLU A 120 -11.40 19.76 17.00
C GLU A 120 -11.44 18.61 18.01
N LEU A 121 -11.94 17.43 17.62
CA LEU A 121 -11.93 16.23 18.49
C LEU A 121 -10.52 15.85 18.89
N MET A 122 -9.58 15.85 17.93
CA MET A 122 -8.17 15.53 18.19
C MET A 122 -7.50 16.58 19.09
N ARG A 123 -7.82 17.87 18.90
CA ARG A 123 -7.29 18.96 19.72
C ARG A 123 -7.73 18.84 21.19
N VAL A 124 -9.02 18.52 21.43
CA VAL A 124 -9.61 18.49 22.77
C VAL A 124 -9.43 17.13 23.45
N HIS A 125 -9.59 16.05 22.72
CA HIS A 125 -9.66 14.69 23.27
C HIS A 125 -8.68 13.70 22.60
N GLY A 126 -7.68 14.15 21.86
CA GLY A 126 -6.82 13.30 21.02
C GLY A 126 -6.27 12.07 21.73
N ARG A 127 -5.70 12.21 22.95
CA ARG A 127 -5.19 11.08 23.72
C ARG A 127 -6.27 10.03 24.06
N LYS A 128 -7.47 10.49 24.44
CA LYS A 128 -8.59 9.58 24.78
C LYS A 128 -9.13 8.89 23.54
N LEU A 129 -9.21 9.62 22.43
CA LEU A 129 -9.67 9.09 21.15
C LEU A 129 -8.68 8.06 20.62
N ASN A 130 -7.38 8.35 20.65
CA ASN A 130 -6.34 7.38 20.27
C ASN A 130 -6.40 6.12 21.13
N ALA A 131 -6.52 6.25 22.47
CA ALA A 131 -6.64 5.11 23.37
C ALA A 131 -7.87 4.24 23.04
N TRP A 132 -9.00 4.87 22.69
CA TRP A 132 -10.19 4.14 22.24
C TRP A 132 -9.93 3.43 20.91
N ILE A 133 -9.31 4.09 19.91
CA ILE A 133 -8.97 3.48 18.63
C ILE A 133 -8.06 2.27 18.83
N TYR A 134 -7.03 2.38 19.67
CA TYR A 134 -6.14 1.26 19.99
C TYR A 134 -6.93 0.07 20.55
N SER A 135 -7.86 0.31 21.48
CA SER A 135 -8.71 -0.75 22.02
C SER A 135 -9.64 -1.41 20.97
N GLN A 136 -10.09 -0.63 19.96
CA GLN A 136 -10.85 -1.18 18.83
C GLN A 136 -9.97 -2.06 17.94
N LEU A 137 -8.75 -1.61 17.62
CA LEU A 137 -7.79 -2.37 16.82
C LEU A 137 -7.39 -3.68 17.52
N GLU A 138 -7.03 -3.63 18.81
CA GLU A 138 -6.72 -4.84 19.60
C GLU A 138 -7.86 -5.87 19.59
N ARG A 139 -9.11 -5.42 19.60
CA ARG A 139 -10.28 -6.29 19.57
C ARG A 139 -10.59 -6.85 18.18
N ARG A 140 -10.39 -6.02 17.14
CA ARG A 140 -10.82 -6.37 15.76
C ARG A 140 -9.76 -7.16 15.01
N VAL A 141 -8.49 -6.87 15.28
CA VAL A 141 -7.33 -7.47 14.61
C VAL A 141 -6.29 -7.92 15.65
N PRO A 142 -6.68 -8.86 16.54
CA PRO A 142 -5.82 -9.32 17.64
C PRO A 142 -4.56 -10.05 17.17
N GLU A 143 -4.51 -10.44 15.89
CA GLU A 143 -3.38 -11.12 15.27
C GLU A 143 -2.21 -10.20 14.94
N LEU A 144 -2.41 -8.87 14.99
CA LEU A 144 -1.32 -7.92 14.80
C LEU A 144 -0.29 -8.07 15.91
N ASP A 145 0.96 -8.25 15.50
CA ASP A 145 2.04 -8.41 16.46
C ASP A 145 2.24 -7.18 17.35
N GLU A 146 2.73 -7.43 18.56
CA GLU A 146 2.95 -6.39 19.57
C GLU A 146 3.94 -5.31 19.10
N VAL A 147 4.95 -5.69 18.28
CA VAL A 147 5.96 -4.75 17.77
C VAL A 147 5.32 -3.78 16.80
N PHE A 148 4.51 -4.29 15.84
CA PHE A 148 3.78 -3.47 14.89
C PHE A 148 2.79 -2.56 15.63
N PHE A 149 2.06 -3.09 16.59
CA PHE A 149 1.07 -2.35 17.34
C PHE A 149 1.70 -1.24 18.22
N ASN A 150 2.85 -1.51 18.83
CA ASN A 150 3.62 -0.51 19.57
C ASN A 150 4.15 0.59 18.66
N LYS A 151 4.59 0.28 17.42
CA LYS A 151 4.96 1.28 16.42
C LYS A 151 3.77 2.16 16.03
N LEU A 152 2.58 1.57 15.85
CA LEU A 152 1.35 2.31 15.56
C LEU A 152 1.01 3.28 16.68
N LYS A 153 1.01 2.84 17.95
CA LYS A 153 0.78 3.73 19.10
C LYS A 153 1.81 4.87 19.12
N ARG A 154 3.08 4.53 18.92
CA ARG A 154 4.18 5.49 18.92
C ARG A 154 4.06 6.52 17.81
N TRP A 155 3.57 6.13 16.64
CA TRP A 155 3.32 7.04 15.53
C TRP A 155 2.37 8.19 15.89
N PHE A 156 1.27 7.89 16.59
CA PHE A 156 0.29 8.90 16.96
C PHE A 156 0.62 9.63 18.26
N ASP A 157 1.24 8.96 19.22
CA ASP A 157 1.45 9.51 20.56
C ASP A 157 2.75 10.35 20.67
N TYR A 158 3.70 10.17 19.75
CA TYR A 158 4.98 10.89 19.74
C TYR A 158 5.14 11.70 18.43
N PRO A 159 4.56 12.91 18.34
CA PRO A 159 4.54 13.72 17.11
C PRO A 159 5.93 14.16 16.64
N GLU A 160 6.92 14.24 17.55
CA GLU A 160 8.29 14.65 17.22
C GLU A 160 9.12 13.56 16.53
N GLU A 161 8.71 12.30 16.65
CA GLU A 161 9.38 11.21 15.96
C GLU A 161 8.96 11.15 14.49
N ASN A 162 9.89 10.79 13.58
CA ASN A 162 9.65 10.72 12.14
C ASN A 162 8.98 12.01 11.61
N ARG A 163 9.47 13.17 12.04
CA ARG A 163 8.81 14.46 11.82
C ARG A 163 8.68 14.81 10.33
N LEU A 164 9.71 14.52 9.54
CA LEU A 164 9.68 14.77 8.10
C LEU A 164 8.74 13.78 7.40
N GLU A 165 8.78 12.51 7.75
CA GLU A 165 7.90 11.46 7.22
C GLU A 165 6.43 11.77 7.49
N LYS A 166 6.09 12.20 8.72
CA LYS A 166 4.73 12.66 9.09
C LYS A 166 4.31 13.89 8.29
N LYS A 167 5.23 14.82 8.06
CA LYS A 167 4.96 16.02 7.26
C LYS A 167 4.67 15.66 5.80
N LEU A 168 5.45 14.75 5.20
CA LEU A 168 5.25 14.24 3.85
C LEU A 168 3.90 13.52 3.70
N LEU A 169 3.55 12.66 4.67
CA LEU A 169 2.25 11.97 4.69
C LEU A 169 1.07 12.95 4.79
N ARG A 170 1.21 14.01 5.59
CA ARG A 170 0.19 15.04 5.71
C ARG A 170 0.05 15.85 4.42
N ALA A 171 1.16 16.24 3.80
CA ALA A 171 1.13 16.90 2.50
C ALA A 171 0.49 16.02 1.41
N ALA A 172 0.85 14.74 1.35
CA ALA A 172 0.24 13.76 0.44
C ALA A 172 -1.26 13.60 0.68
N HIS A 173 -1.70 13.62 1.95
CA HIS A 173 -3.12 13.60 2.31
C HIS A 173 -3.88 14.79 1.72
N TYR A 174 -3.37 16.01 1.86
CA TYR A 174 -4.03 17.21 1.35
C TYR A 174 -3.99 17.28 -0.18
N LEU A 175 -2.91 16.86 -0.82
CA LEU A 175 -2.83 16.80 -2.28
C LEU A 175 -3.82 15.76 -2.86
N ALA A 176 -3.97 14.59 -2.23
CA ALA A 176 -4.97 13.61 -2.63
C ALA A 176 -6.40 14.17 -2.43
N THR A 177 -6.63 14.90 -1.34
CA THR A 177 -7.92 15.56 -1.06
C THR A 177 -8.19 16.67 -2.07
N GLN A 178 -7.19 17.48 -2.43
CA GLN A 178 -7.30 18.53 -3.46
C GLN A 178 -7.67 17.94 -4.82
N TRP A 179 -7.06 16.81 -5.19
CA TRP A 179 -7.36 16.12 -6.43
C TRP A 179 -8.83 15.67 -6.49
N GLU A 180 -9.33 15.03 -5.43
CA GLU A 180 -10.74 14.66 -5.32
C GLU A 180 -11.65 15.89 -5.38
N PHE A 181 -11.31 16.91 -4.60
CA PHE A 181 -12.11 18.13 -4.52
C PHE A 181 -12.14 18.87 -5.86
N GLY A 182 -11.09 18.82 -6.66
CA GLY A 182 -11.09 19.39 -8.01
C GLY A 182 -12.23 18.84 -8.87
N ILE A 183 -12.51 17.54 -8.78
CA ILE A 183 -13.64 16.90 -9.48
C ILE A 183 -14.96 17.28 -8.80
N ILE A 184 -15.04 17.18 -7.48
CA ILE A 184 -16.24 17.51 -6.69
C ILE A 184 -16.67 18.95 -6.93
N TYR A 185 -15.75 19.89 -6.96
CA TYR A 185 -16.04 21.32 -7.11
C TYR A 185 -16.83 21.63 -8.38
N HIS A 186 -16.53 20.97 -9.49
CA HIS A 186 -17.24 21.18 -10.77
C HIS A 186 -18.73 20.87 -10.71
N PHE A 187 -19.14 19.89 -9.89
CA PHE A 187 -20.54 19.51 -9.74
C PHE A 187 -21.27 20.27 -8.63
N ASN A 188 -20.54 21.00 -7.78
CA ASN A 188 -21.07 21.52 -6.52
C ASN A 188 -20.92 23.05 -6.37
N GLN A 189 -20.66 23.79 -7.47
CA GLN A 189 -20.41 25.24 -7.41
C GLN A 189 -21.55 26.05 -6.76
N ALA A 190 -22.79 25.54 -6.81
CA ALA A 190 -23.95 26.18 -6.19
C ALA A 190 -24.22 25.72 -4.75
N ILE A 191 -23.42 24.81 -4.19
CA ILE A 191 -23.64 24.29 -2.84
C ILE A 191 -23.05 25.24 -1.81
N TYR A 192 -23.79 25.52 -0.75
CA TYR A 192 -23.36 26.37 0.36
C TYR A 192 -22.05 25.86 0.98
N GLY A 193 -21.07 26.76 1.13
CA GLY A 193 -19.81 26.46 1.80
C GLY A 193 -18.73 25.81 0.90
N ILE A 194 -18.99 25.58 -0.39
CA ILE A 194 -18.05 24.93 -1.29
C ILE A 194 -16.75 25.74 -1.47
N ASP A 195 -16.85 27.08 -1.58
CA ASP A 195 -15.68 27.96 -1.70
C ASP A 195 -14.88 28.03 -0.40
N ALA A 196 -15.53 27.96 0.76
CA ALA A 196 -14.84 27.89 2.05
C ALA A 196 -14.08 26.56 2.18
N THR A 197 -14.63 25.44 1.69
CA THR A 197 -13.96 24.14 1.64
C THR A 197 -12.75 24.22 0.71
N LYS A 198 -12.86 24.86 -0.45
CA LYS A 198 -11.76 25.11 -1.38
C LYS A 198 -10.62 25.84 -0.70
N ALA A 199 -10.93 27.00 -0.11
CA ALA A 199 -9.95 27.84 0.57
C ALA A 199 -9.26 27.09 1.73
N ALA A 200 -9.98 26.30 2.50
CA ALA A 200 -9.41 25.48 3.57
C ALA A 200 -8.42 24.42 3.05
N ILE A 201 -8.73 23.75 1.94
CA ILE A 201 -7.82 22.76 1.33
C ILE A 201 -6.57 23.45 0.80
N GLU A 202 -6.72 24.59 0.10
CA GLU A 202 -5.62 25.36 -0.44
C GLU A 202 -4.69 25.88 0.67
N SER A 203 -5.24 26.42 1.76
CA SER A 203 -4.47 26.87 2.93
C SER A 203 -3.69 25.72 3.60
N ASN A 204 -4.30 24.55 3.75
CA ASN A 204 -3.58 23.39 4.30
C ASN A 204 -2.43 22.90 3.39
N ILE A 205 -2.52 23.09 2.08
CA ILE A 205 -1.42 22.77 1.17
C ILE A 205 -0.31 23.83 1.28
N GLU A 206 -0.67 25.09 1.43
CA GLU A 206 0.26 26.21 1.62
C GLU A 206 1.16 26.00 2.84
N ASP A 207 0.63 25.43 3.94
CA ASP A 207 1.39 25.06 5.15
C ASP A 207 2.53 24.05 4.88
N HIS A 208 2.53 23.41 3.71
CA HIS A 208 3.53 22.42 3.28
C HIS A 208 4.36 22.88 2.09
N TYR A 209 4.31 24.18 1.75
CA TYR A 209 4.95 24.71 0.56
C TYR A 209 6.47 24.74 0.62
N ASP A 210 7.06 24.52 1.78
CA ASP A 210 8.51 24.30 1.96
C ASP A 210 9.00 22.94 1.43
N LEU A 211 8.09 21.97 1.16
CA LEU A 211 8.43 20.70 0.54
C LEU A 211 8.60 20.86 -0.99
N ALA A 212 9.75 20.42 -1.53
CA ALA A 212 10.08 20.55 -2.95
C ALA A 212 9.01 19.93 -3.86
N GLY A 213 8.49 18.76 -3.48
CA GLY A 213 7.44 18.07 -4.23
C GLY A 213 6.13 18.84 -4.27
N VAL A 214 5.73 19.51 -3.18
CA VAL A 214 4.51 20.34 -3.12
C VAL A 214 4.62 21.51 -4.07
N GLN A 215 5.77 22.20 -4.07
CA GLN A 215 6.02 23.32 -5.00
C GLN A 215 5.88 22.86 -6.46
N LYS A 216 6.52 21.75 -6.83
CA LYS A 216 6.50 21.23 -8.21
C LYS A 216 5.10 20.78 -8.66
N ILE A 217 4.33 20.15 -7.78
CA ILE A 217 2.95 19.74 -8.06
C ILE A 217 2.05 20.97 -8.24
N SER A 218 2.21 22.00 -7.40
CA SER A 218 1.42 23.25 -7.46
C SER A 218 1.62 24.03 -8.76
N LEU A 219 2.77 23.85 -9.43
CA LEU A 219 3.02 24.43 -10.75
C LEU A 219 2.21 23.79 -11.89
N LYS A 220 1.45 22.72 -11.60
CA LYS A 220 0.65 21.97 -12.59
C LYS A 220 1.46 21.47 -13.81
N GLY A 221 2.73 21.13 -13.57
CA GLY A 221 3.66 20.59 -14.57
C GLY A 221 3.48 19.09 -14.83
N LYS A 222 4.55 18.45 -15.29
CA LYS A 222 4.55 17.01 -15.64
C LYS A 222 4.13 16.14 -14.48
N THR A 223 4.70 16.34 -13.29
CA THR A 223 4.43 15.53 -12.09
C THR A 223 2.97 15.65 -11.63
N SER A 224 2.38 16.86 -11.73
CA SER A 224 0.94 17.02 -11.47
C SER A 224 0.10 16.19 -12.43
N LYS A 225 0.49 16.12 -13.71
CA LYS A 225 -0.19 15.26 -14.71
C LYS A 225 -0.01 13.78 -14.42
N PHE A 226 1.14 13.38 -13.87
CA PHE A 226 1.32 12.00 -13.40
C PHE A 226 0.34 11.67 -12.27
N ILE A 227 0.23 12.54 -11.26
CA ILE A 227 -0.72 12.37 -10.15
C ILE A 227 -2.16 12.34 -10.64
N ASP A 228 -2.49 13.18 -11.63
CA ASP A 228 -3.81 13.17 -12.27
C ASP A 228 -4.08 11.85 -13.02
N LEU A 229 -3.11 11.38 -13.79
CA LEU A 229 -3.20 10.13 -14.52
C LEU A 229 -3.41 8.94 -13.57
N VAL A 230 -2.55 8.77 -12.57
CA VAL A 230 -2.68 7.63 -11.64
C VAL A 230 -3.96 7.70 -10.81
N GLY A 231 -4.44 8.91 -10.50
CA GLY A 231 -5.72 9.12 -9.82
C GLY A 231 -6.90 8.50 -10.56
N GLN A 232 -6.82 8.34 -11.88
CA GLN A 232 -7.89 7.75 -12.72
C GLN A 232 -8.05 6.24 -12.52
N LEU A 233 -7.06 5.54 -11.94
CA LEU A 233 -7.20 4.11 -11.58
C LEU A 233 -8.39 3.85 -10.65
N ARG A 234 -8.84 4.85 -9.86
CA ARG A 234 -10.02 4.72 -8.99
C ARG A 234 -11.34 4.56 -9.74
N PHE A 235 -11.40 4.95 -11.01
CA PHE A 235 -12.59 4.80 -11.84
C PHE A 235 -12.63 3.48 -12.61
N GLN A 236 -11.55 2.72 -12.57
CA GLN A 236 -11.47 1.40 -13.19
C GLN A 236 -11.87 0.34 -12.18
N LYS A 237 -13.04 -0.28 -12.40
CA LYS A 237 -13.60 -1.29 -11.50
C LYS A 237 -13.00 -2.65 -11.79
N ARG A 238 -12.56 -3.32 -10.75
CA ARG A 238 -12.17 -4.74 -10.78
C ARG A 238 -13.41 -5.62 -11.02
N TRP A 239 -13.25 -6.77 -11.68
CA TRP A 239 -14.35 -7.68 -12.01
C TRP A 239 -15.47 -7.01 -12.83
N ALA A 240 -15.12 -6.21 -13.82
CA ALA A 240 -16.04 -5.34 -14.57
C ALA A 240 -17.24 -6.08 -15.23
N GLN A 241 -17.15 -7.40 -15.42
CA GLN A 241 -18.23 -8.23 -15.98
C GLN A 241 -19.25 -8.70 -14.93
N SER A 242 -19.08 -8.38 -13.66
CA SER A 242 -19.94 -8.87 -12.56
C SER A 242 -20.37 -7.75 -11.64
N PRO A 243 -21.65 -7.70 -11.22
CA PRO A 243 -22.04 -6.85 -10.10
C PRO A 243 -21.30 -7.31 -8.84
N ARG A 244 -20.82 -6.36 -8.04
CA ARG A 244 -20.02 -6.68 -6.85
C ARG A 244 -20.18 -5.63 -5.75
N VAL A 245 -20.13 -6.05 -4.49
CA VAL A 245 -20.15 -5.20 -3.29
C VAL A 245 -19.07 -5.67 -2.31
N PRO A 246 -18.19 -4.76 -1.83
CA PRO A 246 -17.98 -3.40 -2.33
C PRO A 246 -17.41 -3.40 -3.76
N GLU A 247 -17.72 -2.36 -4.52
CA GLU A 247 -17.00 -2.13 -5.77
C GLU A 247 -15.58 -1.65 -5.44
N THR A 248 -14.56 -2.50 -5.60
CA THR A 248 -13.17 -2.07 -5.52
C THR A 248 -12.67 -1.67 -6.90
N SER A 249 -11.85 -0.63 -6.91
CA SER A 249 -11.14 -0.16 -8.09
C SER A 249 -9.76 -0.81 -8.21
N VAL A 250 -9.11 -0.64 -9.36
CA VAL A 250 -7.68 -0.99 -9.50
C VAL A 250 -6.84 -0.22 -8.47
N MET A 251 -7.15 1.07 -8.23
CA MET A 251 -6.48 1.88 -7.21
C MET A 251 -6.56 1.27 -5.80
N GLY A 252 -7.74 0.86 -5.38
CA GLY A 252 -7.93 0.23 -4.06
C GLY A 252 -7.26 -1.14 -3.97
N HIS A 253 -7.33 -1.92 -5.05
CA HIS A 253 -6.69 -3.23 -5.13
C HIS A 253 -5.17 -3.17 -4.92
N VAL A 254 -4.47 -2.27 -5.63
CA VAL A 254 -3.00 -2.18 -5.48
C VAL A 254 -2.57 -1.81 -4.07
N LEU A 255 -3.35 -1.03 -3.33
CA LEU A 255 -3.05 -0.75 -1.93
C LEU A 255 -3.22 -2.00 -1.05
N ILE A 256 -4.29 -2.77 -1.25
CA ILE A 256 -4.47 -4.05 -0.53
C ILE A 256 -3.29 -4.98 -0.81
N VAL A 257 -2.91 -5.16 -2.09
CA VAL A 257 -1.75 -6.00 -2.46
C VAL A 257 -0.46 -5.51 -1.80
N ALA A 258 -0.22 -4.19 -1.79
CA ALA A 258 0.95 -3.60 -1.15
C ALA A 258 0.98 -3.85 0.36
N ILE A 259 -0.15 -3.69 1.06
CA ILE A 259 -0.25 -3.94 2.50
C ILE A 259 -0.06 -5.43 2.80
N LEU A 260 -0.70 -6.34 2.04
CA LEU A 260 -0.50 -7.79 2.20
C LEU A 260 0.97 -8.15 1.96
N GLY A 261 1.60 -7.60 0.91
CA GLY A 261 3.03 -7.78 0.63
C GLY A 261 3.92 -7.31 1.77
N TYR A 262 3.62 -6.14 2.37
CA TYR A 262 4.32 -5.64 3.55
C TYR A 262 4.27 -6.64 4.71
N PHE A 263 3.08 -7.16 5.05
CA PHE A 263 2.91 -8.10 6.17
C PHE A 263 3.56 -9.45 5.89
N CYS A 264 3.44 -9.98 4.67
CA CYS A 264 4.15 -11.20 4.26
C CYS A 264 5.68 -11.04 4.38
N ALA A 265 6.23 -9.94 3.85
CA ALA A 265 7.67 -9.68 3.92
C ALA A 265 8.15 -9.52 5.38
N ALA A 266 7.35 -8.85 6.23
CA ALA A 266 7.64 -8.72 7.65
C ALA A 266 7.60 -10.07 8.38
N GLU A 267 6.61 -10.93 8.10
CA GLU A 267 6.49 -12.30 8.63
C GLU A 267 7.70 -13.16 8.24
N LEU A 268 8.21 -13.01 7.01
CA LEU A 268 9.41 -13.68 6.54
C LEU A 268 10.72 -13.15 7.15
N GLY A 269 10.68 -12.10 7.96
CA GLY A 269 11.88 -11.46 8.48
C GLY A 269 12.74 -10.80 7.40
N ALA A 270 12.10 -10.28 6.34
CA ALA A 270 12.78 -9.53 5.31
C ALA A 270 13.45 -8.28 5.87
N CYS A 271 14.57 -7.87 5.27
CA CYS A 271 15.25 -6.62 5.61
C CYS A 271 14.37 -5.41 5.24
N ASP A 272 14.67 -4.24 5.81
CA ASP A 272 13.84 -3.04 5.64
C ASP A 272 13.76 -2.61 4.17
N GLU A 273 14.87 -2.68 3.43
CA GLU A 273 14.92 -2.36 2.00
C GLU A 273 14.00 -3.29 1.18
N ARG A 274 13.99 -4.60 1.46
CA ARG A 274 13.10 -5.55 0.78
C ARG A 274 11.63 -5.31 1.12
N ILE A 275 11.29 -5.07 2.39
CA ILE A 275 9.92 -4.74 2.81
C ILE A 275 9.41 -3.50 2.05
N VAL A 276 10.25 -2.47 1.93
CA VAL A 276 9.91 -1.26 1.17
C VAL A 276 9.67 -1.56 -0.31
N ASN A 277 10.57 -2.34 -0.93
CA ASN A 277 10.46 -2.67 -2.34
C ASN A 277 9.26 -3.59 -2.64
N ASP A 278 8.95 -4.55 -1.77
CA ASP A 278 7.76 -5.41 -1.89
C ASP A 278 6.47 -4.57 -1.79
N PHE A 279 6.42 -3.62 -0.85
CA PHE A 279 5.29 -2.70 -0.75
C PHE A 279 5.14 -1.82 -1.99
N LEU A 280 6.23 -1.19 -2.46
CA LEU A 280 6.20 -0.31 -3.63
C LEU A 280 5.88 -1.08 -4.92
N CYS A 281 6.43 -2.28 -5.08
CA CYS A 281 6.08 -3.15 -6.19
C CYS A 281 4.59 -3.51 -6.16
N GLY A 282 4.05 -3.91 -5.00
CA GLY A 282 2.62 -4.14 -4.83
C GLY A 282 1.75 -2.90 -5.09
N LEU A 283 2.25 -1.68 -4.77
CA LEU A 283 1.54 -0.43 -5.00
C LEU A 283 1.52 -0.03 -6.49
N PHE A 284 2.55 -0.35 -7.26
CA PHE A 284 2.73 0.09 -8.64
C PHE A 284 2.52 -1.00 -9.69
N HIS A 285 2.31 -2.27 -9.30
CA HIS A 285 2.29 -3.39 -10.26
C HIS A 285 1.25 -3.24 -11.39
N ASP A 286 0.04 -2.76 -11.08
CA ASP A 286 -1.03 -2.51 -12.04
C ASP A 286 -1.08 -1.06 -12.54
N LEU A 287 -0.02 -0.26 -12.30
CA LEU A 287 0.05 1.13 -12.80
C LEU A 287 -0.13 1.24 -14.33
N PRO A 288 0.40 0.33 -15.16
CA PRO A 288 0.16 0.34 -16.61
C PRO A 288 -1.31 0.30 -17.01
N GLU A 289 -2.17 -0.29 -16.20
CA GLU A 289 -3.61 -0.42 -16.48
C GLU A 289 -4.34 0.94 -16.59
N VAL A 290 -3.75 2.02 -16.04
CA VAL A 290 -4.32 3.37 -16.24
C VAL A 290 -4.39 3.74 -17.73
N LEU A 291 -3.55 3.14 -18.56
CA LEU A 291 -3.45 3.40 -20.00
C LEU A 291 -4.21 2.36 -20.86
N THR A 292 -4.35 1.12 -20.39
CA THR A 292 -4.92 -0.01 -21.13
C THR A 292 -6.26 -0.49 -20.58
N ARG A 293 -6.60 -0.11 -19.36
CA ARG A 293 -7.65 -0.66 -18.50
C ARG A 293 -7.33 -2.09 -18.03
N ASP A 294 -8.01 -2.52 -16.97
CA ASP A 294 -7.94 -3.89 -16.46
C ASP A 294 -8.54 -4.86 -17.50
N ILE A 295 -7.66 -5.62 -18.16
CA ILE A 295 -8.05 -6.67 -19.09
C ILE A 295 -8.17 -7.97 -18.31
N ILE A 296 -9.38 -8.51 -18.23
CA ILE A 296 -9.69 -9.70 -17.44
C ILE A 296 -8.92 -10.95 -17.90
N SER A 297 -8.49 -11.78 -16.96
CA SER A 297 -7.70 -13.00 -17.22
C SER A 297 -8.29 -13.91 -18.29
N PRO A 298 -9.62 -14.17 -18.39
CA PRO A 298 -10.17 -14.97 -19.47
C PRO A 298 -9.90 -14.41 -20.86
N VAL A 299 -9.78 -13.09 -21.03
CA VAL A 299 -9.41 -12.47 -22.31
C VAL A 299 -7.91 -12.66 -22.56
N LYS A 300 -7.06 -12.39 -21.55
CA LYS A 300 -5.60 -12.56 -21.66
C LYS A 300 -5.21 -13.98 -22.13
N THR A 301 -5.96 -14.99 -21.67
CA THR A 301 -5.68 -16.41 -21.99
C THR A 301 -6.50 -16.98 -23.14
N SER A 302 -7.35 -16.18 -23.80
CA SER A 302 -8.28 -16.66 -24.85
C SER A 302 -7.58 -17.09 -26.15
N VAL A 303 -6.44 -16.49 -26.44
CA VAL A 303 -5.63 -16.74 -27.66
C VAL A 303 -4.16 -16.85 -27.26
N GLU A 304 -3.45 -17.79 -27.82
CA GLU A 304 -2.00 -17.96 -27.63
C GLU A 304 -1.24 -16.69 -28.05
N GLY A 305 -0.34 -16.21 -27.20
CA GLY A 305 0.47 -14.99 -27.43
C GLY A 305 -0.26 -13.66 -27.15
N LEU A 306 -1.55 -13.68 -26.79
CA LEU A 306 -2.29 -12.44 -26.52
C LEU A 306 -1.79 -11.74 -25.24
N ASP A 307 -1.43 -12.50 -24.21
CA ASP A 307 -0.88 -11.95 -22.96
C ASP A 307 0.46 -11.23 -23.21
N ASP A 308 1.33 -11.82 -24.05
CA ASP A 308 2.62 -11.20 -24.41
C ASP A 308 2.41 -9.92 -25.22
N LEU A 309 1.47 -9.93 -26.17
CA LEU A 309 1.12 -8.72 -26.93
C LEU A 309 0.57 -7.60 -26.01
N ILE A 310 -0.28 -7.93 -25.06
CA ILE A 310 -0.80 -6.96 -24.08
C ILE A 310 0.36 -6.36 -23.28
N LYS A 311 1.27 -7.17 -22.76
CA LYS A 311 2.45 -6.71 -22.02
C LYS A 311 3.36 -5.81 -22.87
N ASP A 312 3.54 -6.10 -24.15
CA ASP A 312 4.32 -5.26 -25.05
C ASP A 312 3.63 -3.92 -25.33
N ILE A 313 2.30 -3.91 -25.43
CA ILE A 313 1.51 -2.68 -25.55
C ILE A 313 1.65 -1.86 -24.25
N GLU A 314 1.53 -2.47 -23.11
CA GLU A 314 1.69 -1.81 -21.80
C GLU A 314 3.08 -1.18 -21.64
N LYS A 315 4.14 -1.92 -21.92
CA LYS A 315 5.52 -1.41 -21.89
C LYS A 315 5.71 -0.18 -22.78
N ARG A 316 5.19 -0.25 -24.03
CA ARG A 316 5.26 0.87 -24.96
C ARG A 316 4.47 2.08 -24.46
N GLN A 317 3.25 1.88 -23.98
CA GLN A 317 2.41 2.96 -23.45
C GLN A 317 3.02 3.61 -22.22
N VAL A 318 3.59 2.83 -21.31
CA VAL A 318 4.33 3.34 -20.15
C VAL A 318 5.50 4.22 -20.61
N ALA A 319 6.31 3.75 -21.56
CA ALA A 319 7.45 4.51 -22.07
C ALA A 319 7.03 5.82 -22.76
N GLU A 320 5.95 5.80 -23.53
CA GLU A 320 5.51 6.95 -24.33
C GLU A 320 4.66 7.96 -23.54
N LYS A 321 3.84 7.52 -22.58
CA LYS A 321 2.84 8.37 -21.93
C LYS A 321 3.05 8.62 -20.46
N LEU A 322 3.59 7.63 -19.73
CA LEU A 322 3.72 7.72 -18.28
C LEU A 322 5.10 8.23 -17.86
N LEU A 323 6.18 7.61 -18.32
CA LEU A 323 7.54 7.98 -17.94
C LEU A 323 7.88 9.45 -18.28
N PRO A 324 7.45 10.05 -19.39
CA PRO A 324 7.71 11.46 -19.68
C PRO A 324 7.11 12.42 -18.67
N LEU A 325 6.18 11.98 -17.83
CA LEU A 325 5.56 12.78 -16.77
C LEU A 325 6.41 12.83 -15.49
N LEU A 326 7.45 12.00 -15.40
CA LEU A 326 8.34 11.87 -14.26
C LEU A 326 9.75 12.37 -14.59
N PRO A 327 10.55 12.76 -13.57
CA PRO A 327 11.97 13.01 -13.75
C PRO A 327 12.69 11.79 -14.31
N TRP A 328 13.63 12.00 -15.22
CA TRP A 328 14.39 10.94 -15.91
C TRP A 328 15.02 9.95 -14.93
N GLY A 329 15.63 10.42 -13.85
CA GLY A 329 16.31 9.58 -12.86
C GLY A 329 15.40 8.61 -12.09
N TRP A 330 14.06 8.70 -12.27
CA TRP A 330 13.10 7.78 -11.62
C TRP A 330 12.55 6.72 -12.59
N HIS A 331 12.84 6.83 -13.89
CA HIS A 331 12.27 5.96 -14.92
C HIS A 331 12.61 4.49 -14.68
N GLU A 332 13.88 4.19 -14.38
CA GLU A 332 14.34 2.82 -14.13
C GLU A 332 13.64 2.19 -12.93
N GLU A 333 13.39 2.97 -11.88
CA GLU A 333 12.73 2.48 -10.67
C GLU A 333 11.23 2.21 -10.92
N ILE A 334 10.55 3.06 -11.66
CA ILE A 334 9.15 2.82 -12.05
C ILE A 334 9.06 1.60 -12.98
N ILE A 335 9.94 1.46 -13.94
CA ILE A 335 10.04 0.27 -14.79
C ILE A 335 10.27 -0.98 -13.93
N TYR A 336 11.14 -0.90 -12.94
CA TYR A 336 11.44 -1.99 -12.03
C TYR A 336 10.22 -2.46 -11.24
N PHE A 337 9.32 -1.56 -10.83
CA PHE A 337 8.10 -1.91 -10.11
C PHE A 337 6.96 -2.38 -11.02
N THR A 338 6.94 -2.01 -12.30
CA THR A 338 5.83 -2.25 -13.22
C THR A 338 6.08 -3.34 -14.26
N GLN A 339 7.30 -3.88 -14.33
CA GLN A 339 7.63 -4.95 -15.28
C GLN A 339 8.17 -6.17 -14.55
N ASN A 340 7.76 -7.37 -15.00
CA ASN A 340 8.08 -8.64 -14.35
C ASN A 340 7.80 -8.64 -12.84
N GLU A 341 6.73 -7.98 -12.45
CA GLU A 341 6.32 -7.65 -11.08
C GLU A 341 6.19 -8.89 -10.20
N PHE A 342 5.85 -10.03 -10.80
CA PHE A 342 5.66 -11.31 -10.12
C PHE A 342 6.86 -12.27 -10.20
N THR A 343 8.02 -11.75 -10.59
CA THR A 343 9.29 -12.50 -10.62
C THR A 343 10.17 -12.10 -9.43
N ASN A 344 10.75 -13.08 -8.71
CA ASN A 344 11.74 -12.82 -7.68
C ASN A 344 12.99 -12.21 -8.31
N ARG A 345 13.38 -11.02 -7.90
CA ARG A 345 14.47 -10.29 -8.54
C ARG A 345 15.23 -9.36 -7.61
N VAL A 346 16.43 -9.04 -8.04
CA VAL A 346 17.31 -8.06 -7.40
C VAL A 346 17.93 -7.15 -8.46
N MET A 347 18.46 -6.01 -8.03
CA MET A 347 19.25 -5.12 -8.89
C MET A 347 20.74 -5.47 -8.72
N LEU A 348 21.39 -5.95 -9.77
CA LEU A 348 22.84 -6.20 -9.80
C LEU A 348 23.46 -5.32 -10.89
N ASP A 349 24.40 -4.48 -10.51
CA ASP A 349 25.08 -3.54 -11.42
C ASP A 349 24.11 -2.72 -12.31
N GLY A 350 22.98 -2.32 -11.75
CA GLY A 350 21.92 -1.59 -12.45
C GLY A 350 21.02 -2.46 -13.35
N ILE A 351 21.17 -3.79 -13.35
CA ILE A 351 20.41 -4.71 -14.19
C ILE A 351 19.45 -5.54 -13.31
N PRO A 352 18.14 -5.51 -13.56
CA PRO A 352 17.19 -6.42 -12.91
C PRO A 352 17.55 -7.88 -13.23
N THR A 353 17.84 -8.65 -12.19
CA THR A 353 18.27 -10.04 -12.33
C THR A 353 17.34 -10.96 -11.56
N GLU A 354 16.80 -11.98 -12.22
CA GLU A 354 15.98 -13.01 -11.57
C GLU A 354 16.84 -13.86 -10.63
N VAL A 355 16.28 -14.15 -9.45
CA VAL A 355 16.97 -14.94 -8.42
C VAL A 355 16.04 -16.00 -7.84
N SER A 356 16.62 -17.05 -7.28
CA SER A 356 15.88 -18.06 -6.56
C SER A 356 15.37 -17.53 -5.22
N GLU A 357 14.31 -18.14 -4.69
CA GLU A 357 13.80 -17.84 -3.35
C GLU A 357 14.87 -18.01 -2.25
N LYS A 358 15.71 -19.03 -2.39
CA LYS A 358 16.82 -19.30 -1.46
C LYS A 358 17.86 -18.16 -1.47
N GLU A 359 18.21 -17.64 -2.62
CA GLU A 359 19.13 -16.50 -2.74
C GLU A 359 18.50 -15.23 -2.21
N LEU A 360 17.21 -14.99 -2.53
CA LEU A 360 16.47 -13.84 -2.05
C LEU A 360 16.40 -13.80 -0.52
N ASN A 361 16.08 -14.94 0.12
CA ASN A 361 15.98 -15.06 1.59
C ASN A 361 17.33 -15.13 2.31
N GLY A 362 18.40 -15.47 1.60
CA GLY A 362 19.76 -15.58 2.14
C GLY A 362 20.63 -14.39 1.77
N LYS A 363 21.28 -14.48 0.62
CA LYS A 363 22.32 -13.53 0.16
C LYS A 363 21.80 -12.10 0.02
N TYR A 364 20.56 -11.92 -0.45
CA TYR A 364 20.01 -10.63 -0.80
C TYR A 364 19.04 -10.04 0.24
N ASN A 365 18.89 -10.70 1.39
CA ASN A 365 18.08 -10.22 2.51
C ASN A 365 18.93 -9.37 3.48
N VAL A 366 19.46 -8.26 3.00
CA VAL A 366 20.38 -7.38 3.73
C VAL A 366 20.20 -5.93 3.28
N ASP A 367 20.23 -5.00 4.25
CA ASP A 367 20.11 -3.57 3.99
C ASP A 367 21.42 -2.93 3.53
N GLY A 368 21.32 -1.83 2.80
CA GLY A 368 22.45 -0.95 2.47
C GLY A 368 23.36 -1.43 1.35
N HIS A 369 23.00 -2.48 0.64
CA HIS A 369 23.74 -3.00 -0.51
C HIS A 369 23.12 -2.62 -1.86
N GLY A 370 21.99 -1.93 -1.86
CA GLY A 370 21.32 -1.48 -3.08
C GLY A 370 20.76 -2.60 -3.96
N TYR A 371 20.55 -3.80 -3.39
CA TYR A 371 20.00 -4.94 -4.15
C TYR A 371 18.55 -4.74 -4.59
N LYS A 372 17.83 -3.81 -3.99
CA LYS A 372 16.42 -3.53 -4.28
C LYS A 372 15.59 -4.82 -4.42
N ALA A 373 15.82 -5.79 -3.54
CA ALA A 373 15.23 -7.12 -3.59
C ALA A 373 13.69 -7.04 -3.59
N VAL A 374 13.04 -7.85 -4.47
CA VAL A 374 11.58 -7.96 -4.59
C VAL A 374 11.18 -9.44 -4.63
N ASP A 375 10.22 -9.83 -3.78
CA ASP A 375 9.59 -11.14 -3.79
C ASP A 375 8.34 -11.17 -4.69
N GLY A 376 8.55 -11.22 -6.00
CA GLY A 376 7.45 -11.20 -6.96
C GLY A 376 6.50 -12.39 -6.84
N ARG A 377 7.00 -13.59 -6.45
CA ARG A 377 6.14 -14.77 -6.27
C ARG A 377 5.21 -14.63 -5.09
N MET A 378 5.69 -14.07 -3.98
CA MET A 378 4.87 -13.72 -2.83
C MET A 378 3.83 -12.66 -3.21
N LEU A 379 4.24 -11.60 -3.92
CA LEU A 379 3.32 -10.55 -4.39
C LEU A 379 2.23 -11.11 -5.30
N LYS A 380 2.53 -12.11 -6.16
CA LYS A 380 1.51 -12.82 -6.94
C LYS A 380 0.51 -13.57 -6.07
N GLY A 381 0.97 -14.12 -4.96
CA GLY A 381 0.10 -14.70 -3.92
C GLY A 381 -0.84 -13.67 -3.31
N CYS A 382 -0.31 -12.48 -2.97
CA CYS A 382 -1.08 -11.36 -2.42
C CYS A 382 -2.11 -10.81 -3.40
N ASP A 383 -1.75 -10.63 -4.69
CA ASP A 383 -2.64 -10.21 -5.77
C ASP A 383 -3.83 -11.16 -5.93
N HIS A 384 -3.56 -12.47 -6.03
CA HIS A 384 -4.61 -13.47 -6.14
C HIS A 384 -5.47 -13.57 -4.87
N LEU A 385 -4.88 -13.41 -3.70
CA LEU A 385 -5.64 -13.39 -2.44
C LEU A 385 -6.56 -12.17 -2.38
N ALA A 386 -6.09 -10.99 -2.76
CA ALA A 386 -6.91 -9.79 -2.85
C ALA A 386 -8.09 -9.99 -3.82
N ALA A 387 -7.82 -10.52 -5.02
CA ALA A 387 -8.87 -10.83 -6.00
C ALA A 387 -9.88 -11.87 -5.49
N PHE A 388 -9.43 -12.89 -4.76
CA PHE A 388 -10.30 -13.87 -4.13
C PHE A 388 -11.21 -13.22 -3.09
N VAL A 389 -10.66 -12.40 -2.19
CA VAL A 389 -11.42 -11.74 -1.12
C VAL A 389 -12.43 -10.73 -1.69
N GLU A 390 -12.09 -10.04 -2.77
CA GLU A 390 -13.04 -9.19 -3.51
C GLU A 390 -14.29 -9.95 -3.95
N ALA A 391 -14.13 -11.15 -4.50
CA ALA A 391 -15.25 -11.99 -4.92
C ALA A 391 -15.97 -12.63 -3.71
N TYR A 392 -15.20 -13.05 -2.69
CA TYR A 392 -15.72 -13.65 -1.46
C TYR A 392 -16.65 -12.69 -0.71
N LEU A 393 -16.20 -11.48 -0.42
CA LEU A 393 -17.01 -10.47 0.31
C LEU A 393 -18.31 -10.15 -0.43
N SER A 394 -18.26 -9.99 -1.74
CA SER A 394 -19.46 -9.75 -2.54
C SER A 394 -20.46 -10.91 -2.40
N THR A 395 -19.98 -12.14 -2.47
CA THR A 395 -20.82 -13.33 -2.32
C THR A 395 -21.37 -13.46 -0.90
N GLU A 396 -20.56 -13.16 0.12
CA GLU A 396 -20.99 -13.13 1.54
C GLU A 396 -22.09 -12.09 1.78
N TYR A 397 -22.03 -10.94 1.09
CA TYR A 397 -23.11 -9.91 1.11
C TYR A 397 -24.32 -10.25 0.24
N GLY A 398 -24.35 -11.43 -0.37
CA GLY A 398 -25.47 -11.91 -1.19
C GLY A 398 -25.47 -11.42 -2.64
N ILE A 399 -24.41 -10.74 -3.10
CA ILE A 399 -24.25 -10.30 -4.48
C ILE A 399 -23.22 -11.19 -5.16
N THR A 400 -23.69 -12.08 -6.02
CA THR A 400 -22.80 -13.07 -6.68
C THR A 400 -23.14 -13.28 -8.15
N SER A 401 -22.23 -13.90 -8.87
CA SER A 401 -22.37 -14.30 -10.27
C SER A 401 -21.56 -15.58 -10.53
N LYS A 402 -21.83 -16.25 -11.65
CA LYS A 402 -21.02 -17.41 -12.05
C LYS A 402 -19.53 -17.07 -12.18
N HIS A 403 -19.21 -15.86 -12.65
CA HIS A 403 -17.81 -15.41 -12.77
C HIS A 403 -17.11 -15.29 -11.41
N LEU A 404 -17.79 -14.73 -10.41
CA LEU A 404 -17.24 -14.61 -9.05
C LEU A 404 -17.06 -16.00 -8.43
N LEU A 405 -18.06 -16.88 -8.53
CA LEU A 405 -17.99 -18.23 -7.97
C LEU A 405 -16.88 -19.06 -8.61
N ASN A 406 -16.77 -19.04 -9.94
CA ASN A 406 -15.72 -19.76 -10.66
C ASN A 406 -14.33 -19.21 -10.30
N GLY A 407 -14.16 -17.88 -10.29
CA GLY A 407 -12.89 -17.28 -9.94
C GLY A 407 -12.45 -17.59 -8.50
N MET A 408 -13.39 -17.63 -7.54
CA MET A 408 -13.10 -18.06 -6.16
C MET A 408 -12.69 -19.55 -6.11
N ALA A 409 -13.42 -20.42 -6.80
CA ALA A 409 -13.12 -21.84 -6.84
C ALA A 409 -11.75 -22.14 -7.46
N ASP A 410 -11.45 -21.50 -8.59
CA ASP A 410 -10.17 -21.62 -9.29
C ASP A 410 -8.99 -21.17 -8.42
N LEU A 411 -9.13 -20.01 -7.73
CA LEU A 411 -8.09 -19.48 -6.85
C LEU A 411 -7.91 -20.37 -5.61
N ARG A 412 -9.01 -20.84 -5.00
CA ARG A 412 -8.94 -21.75 -3.85
C ARG A 412 -8.22 -23.06 -4.21
N GLU A 413 -8.56 -23.69 -5.33
CA GLU A 413 -7.90 -24.92 -5.79
C GLU A 413 -6.42 -24.65 -6.17
N LYS A 414 -6.14 -23.49 -6.81
CA LYS A 414 -4.78 -23.10 -7.17
C LYS A 414 -3.86 -22.96 -5.96
N TYR A 415 -4.39 -22.48 -4.82
CA TYR A 415 -3.59 -22.22 -3.60
C TYR A 415 -3.74 -23.31 -2.52
N LYS A 416 -4.55 -24.31 -2.74
CA LYS A 416 -4.75 -25.45 -1.84
C LYS A 416 -3.43 -26.07 -1.41
N ASN A 417 -3.18 -26.13 -0.11
CA ASN A 417 -1.94 -26.64 0.48
C ASN A 417 -0.64 -25.96 -0.04
N LYS A 418 -0.70 -24.77 -0.59
CA LYS A 418 0.48 -24.09 -1.12
C LYS A 418 1.13 -23.17 -0.10
N THR A 419 2.45 -23.34 0.02
CA THR A 419 3.36 -22.38 0.66
C THR A 419 4.19 -21.74 -0.42
N ILE A 420 4.24 -20.39 -0.45
CA ILE A 420 5.02 -19.59 -1.40
C ILE A 420 5.90 -18.65 -0.59
N ALA A 421 7.20 -18.64 -0.88
CA ALA A 421 8.19 -17.85 -0.17
C ALA A 421 8.23 -18.07 1.36
N GLY A 422 7.67 -19.16 1.87
CA GLY A 422 7.52 -19.41 3.29
C GLY A 422 6.15 -19.07 3.88
N ILE A 423 5.30 -18.32 3.15
CA ILE A 423 3.92 -18.00 3.56
C ILE A 423 2.97 -19.13 3.15
N ASN A 424 2.23 -19.68 4.12
CA ASN A 424 1.22 -20.72 3.85
C ASN A 424 -0.09 -20.10 3.36
N PHE A 425 -0.13 -19.73 2.06
CA PHE A 425 -1.34 -19.17 1.45
C PHE A 425 -2.53 -20.15 1.54
N GLY A 426 -2.30 -21.45 1.39
CA GLY A 426 -3.38 -22.46 1.52
C GLY A 426 -4.13 -22.32 2.82
N ALA A 427 -3.41 -22.19 3.94
CA ALA A 427 -4.02 -21.99 5.24
C ALA A 427 -4.72 -20.63 5.39
N VAL A 428 -4.33 -19.59 4.66
CA VAL A 428 -5.07 -18.32 4.63
C VAL A 428 -6.39 -18.49 3.88
N TYR A 429 -6.39 -19.16 2.72
CA TYR A 429 -7.62 -19.44 1.97
C TYR A 429 -8.60 -20.32 2.77
N ASP A 430 -8.10 -21.25 3.59
CA ASP A 430 -8.91 -22.16 4.42
C ASP A 430 -9.65 -21.41 5.56
N GLU A 431 -9.19 -20.22 5.97
CA GLU A 431 -9.90 -19.37 6.94
C GLU A 431 -11.21 -18.78 6.38
N PHE A 432 -11.38 -18.77 5.06
CA PHE A 432 -12.61 -18.31 4.41
C PHE A 432 -13.55 -19.50 4.19
N PRO A 433 -14.65 -19.68 4.95
CA PRO A 433 -15.53 -20.81 4.79
C PRO A 433 -16.21 -20.83 3.42
N GLU A 434 -16.62 -22.00 2.98
CA GLU A 434 -17.45 -22.13 1.78
C GLU A 434 -18.80 -21.48 1.99
N LEU A 435 -19.19 -20.61 1.06
CA LEU A 435 -20.46 -19.92 1.09
C LEU A 435 -21.54 -20.76 0.39
N LYS A 436 -22.66 -20.97 1.06
CA LYS A 436 -23.84 -21.61 0.43
C LYS A 436 -24.49 -20.58 -0.48
N THR A 437 -24.47 -20.85 -1.77
CA THR A 437 -25.15 -20.03 -2.78
C THR A 437 -26.26 -20.82 -3.44
N ASN A 438 -27.38 -20.16 -3.76
CA ASN A 438 -28.52 -20.74 -4.45
C ASN A 438 -28.44 -20.58 -5.98
N LEU A 439 -27.19 -20.44 -6.53
CA LEU A 439 -26.95 -20.33 -7.96
C LEU A 439 -26.58 -21.67 -8.56
#